data_daf44840bcf6359f15dabfd7f987b25c
#
_entry.id   daf44840bcf6359f15dabfd7f987b25c
#
_cell.length_a   1.000
_cell.length_b   1.000
_cell.length_c   1.000
_cell.angle_alpha   90.00
_cell.angle_beta   90.00
_cell.angle_gamma   90.00
#
_symmetry.space_group_name_H-M   'P 1'
#
loop_
_entity.id
_entity.type
_entity.pdbx_description
1 polymer ?
#
loop_
_entity_poly.entity_id
_entity_poly.type
_entity_poly.pdbx_seq_one_letter_code
_entity_poly.pdbx_strand_id
1 'polypeptide(L)'
;IASISLLATLSSSAQVDAGLFRYPDVSATKIVFVYANDIWVMPKEGGQAVKLSSPPGVEIMPKFSPDGNTVAFTGRYDGNYDVYTLPINGGIPERLTAHAHADRKVDWTIDGKRIFFAWGRESGKARFNQFYTVPVKGGIENKLPFAYAEYGSYSPDGKQMAVVIMSVAGRNWKRYRGGTNGDIRIYNFTNNTQENISLLSDADDEYPMWH
;
A
#
# COMPACT_ATOMS: atom_id res chain seq x y z
N ILE A 1 35.80 -37.06 -42.93
CA ILE A 1 34.45 -36.47 -42.78
C ILE A 1 34.30 -36.11 -41.31
N ALA A 2 34.39 -34.84 -40.96
CA ALA A 2 34.19 -34.37 -39.60
C ALA A 2 32.72 -33.97 -39.38
N SER A 3 32.04 -34.64 -38.45
CA SER A 3 30.67 -34.33 -38.09
C SER A 3 30.69 -33.18 -37.04
N ILE A 4 30.13 -32.04 -37.39
CA ILE A 4 29.91 -30.94 -36.48
C ILE A 4 28.55 -31.16 -35.79
N SER A 5 28.56 -31.50 -34.48
CA SER A 5 27.36 -31.58 -33.67
C SER A 5 26.96 -30.18 -33.21
N LEU A 6 25.86 -29.68 -33.72
CA LEU A 6 25.25 -28.42 -33.31
C LEU A 6 24.51 -28.66 -31.95
N LEU A 7 25.08 -28.21 -30.84
CA LEU A 7 24.37 -28.19 -29.55
C LEU A 7 23.41 -27.02 -29.56
N ALA A 8 22.13 -27.28 -29.71
CA ALA A 8 21.10 -26.29 -29.44
C ALA A 8 20.92 -26.12 -27.92
N THR A 9 21.30 -24.98 -27.37
CA THR A 9 20.99 -24.61 -26.01
C THR A 9 19.49 -24.26 -25.92
N LEU A 10 18.70 -25.13 -25.35
CA LEU A 10 17.30 -24.84 -25.00
C LEU A 10 17.34 -23.93 -23.79
N SER A 11 17.05 -22.65 -23.98
CA SER A 11 16.80 -21.73 -22.88
C SER A 11 15.44 -22.09 -22.26
N SER A 12 15.44 -22.83 -21.18
CA SER A 12 14.24 -23.03 -20.35
C SER A 12 13.96 -21.75 -19.60
N SER A 13 12.98 -20.98 -20.05
CA SER A 13 12.40 -19.92 -19.20
C SER A 13 11.47 -20.59 -18.20
N ALA A 14 11.83 -20.57 -16.93
CA ALA A 14 10.90 -20.98 -15.88
C ALA A 14 9.68 -20.07 -15.93
N GLN A 15 8.51 -20.64 -16.16
CA GLN A 15 7.26 -19.88 -16.10
C GLN A 15 7.00 -19.48 -14.66
N VAL A 16 6.99 -18.17 -14.38
CA VAL A 16 6.66 -17.62 -13.06
C VAL A 16 5.14 -17.72 -12.88
N ASP A 17 4.70 -18.24 -11.74
CA ASP A 17 3.28 -18.26 -11.39
C ASP A 17 2.80 -16.84 -11.09
N ALA A 18 2.12 -16.22 -12.06
CA ALA A 18 1.58 -14.87 -11.95
C ALA A 18 0.52 -14.71 -10.85
N GLY A 19 -0.09 -15.79 -10.38
CA GLY A 19 -1.07 -15.77 -9.27
C GLY A 19 -0.48 -15.34 -7.93
N LEU A 20 0.85 -15.34 -7.79
CA LEU A 20 1.54 -14.90 -6.57
C LEU A 20 1.89 -13.41 -6.56
N PHE A 21 1.73 -12.68 -7.67
CA PHE A 21 1.97 -11.24 -7.72
C PHE A 21 0.84 -10.47 -7.03
N ARG A 22 1.20 -9.58 -6.10
CA ARG A 22 0.25 -8.77 -5.33
C ARG A 22 0.77 -7.35 -5.12
N TYR A 23 -0.15 -6.43 -4.88
CA TYR A 23 0.11 -5.07 -4.42
C TYR A 23 1.16 -4.32 -5.26
N PRO A 24 0.95 -4.19 -6.58
CA PRO A 24 1.87 -3.42 -7.39
C PRO A 24 1.77 -1.93 -7.07
N ASP A 25 2.91 -1.24 -7.16
CA ASP A 25 3.00 0.20 -7.19
C ASP A 25 4.07 0.64 -8.18
N VAL A 26 3.98 1.86 -8.70
CA VAL A 26 4.83 2.32 -9.81
C VAL A 26 5.43 3.70 -9.52
N SER A 27 6.73 3.82 -9.74
CA SER A 27 7.43 5.10 -9.78
C SER A 27 7.67 5.56 -11.22
N ALA A 28 8.41 6.63 -11.40
CA ALA A 28 8.79 7.11 -12.74
C ALA A 28 9.49 6.02 -13.57
N THR A 29 10.33 5.20 -12.95
CA THR A 29 11.23 4.25 -13.64
C THR A 29 11.11 2.80 -13.19
N LYS A 30 10.42 2.51 -12.09
CA LYS A 30 10.41 1.19 -11.48
C LYS A 30 8.99 0.75 -11.10
N ILE A 31 8.80 -0.55 -10.99
CA ILE A 31 7.63 -1.20 -10.42
C ILE A 31 8.07 -1.93 -9.17
N VAL A 32 7.36 -1.75 -8.06
CA VAL A 32 7.48 -2.56 -6.86
C VAL A 32 6.25 -3.44 -6.71
N PHE A 33 6.41 -4.64 -6.20
CA PHE A 33 5.32 -5.59 -5.98
C PHE A 33 5.71 -6.61 -4.91
N VAL A 34 4.72 -7.34 -4.43
CA VAL A 34 4.94 -8.49 -3.54
C VAL A 34 4.87 -9.78 -4.34
N TYR A 35 5.86 -10.63 -4.18
CA TYR A 35 5.87 -11.99 -4.68
C TYR A 35 6.34 -12.94 -3.57
N ALA A 36 5.58 -14.01 -3.32
CA ALA A 36 5.87 -14.99 -2.28
C ALA A 36 6.13 -14.40 -0.87
N ASN A 37 5.39 -13.35 -0.51
CA ASN A 37 5.48 -12.57 0.74
C ASN A 37 6.70 -11.65 0.89
N ASP A 38 7.51 -11.51 -0.12
CA ASP A 38 8.66 -10.60 -0.16
C ASP A 38 8.41 -9.43 -1.12
N ILE A 39 9.09 -8.31 -0.87
CA ILE A 39 9.06 -7.15 -1.78
C ILE A 39 10.11 -7.32 -2.87
N TRP A 40 9.68 -7.14 -4.11
CA TRP A 40 10.49 -7.18 -5.32
C TRP A 40 10.38 -5.87 -6.09
N VAL A 41 11.42 -5.53 -6.79
CA VAL A 41 11.49 -4.36 -7.67
C VAL A 41 12.01 -4.74 -9.04
N MET A 42 11.48 -4.11 -10.08
CA MET A 42 11.97 -4.25 -11.46
C MET A 42 11.91 -2.92 -12.21
N PRO A 43 12.66 -2.77 -13.29
CA PRO A 43 12.51 -1.62 -14.17
C PRO A 43 11.11 -1.61 -14.81
N LYS A 44 10.53 -0.41 -14.98
CA LYS A 44 9.21 -0.23 -15.60
C LYS A 44 9.16 -0.72 -17.04
N GLU A 45 10.27 -0.57 -17.75
CA GLU A 45 10.42 -0.99 -19.15
C GLU A 45 10.61 -2.52 -19.32
N GLY A 46 10.54 -3.25 -18.22
CA GLY A 46 10.76 -4.70 -18.20
C GLY A 46 12.18 -5.07 -17.79
N GLY A 47 12.44 -6.37 -17.69
CA GLY A 47 13.74 -6.90 -17.29
C GLY A 47 13.66 -7.80 -16.07
N GLN A 48 14.79 -7.97 -15.38
CA GLN A 48 14.88 -8.86 -14.24
C GLN A 48 14.35 -8.17 -12.95
N ALA A 49 13.46 -8.85 -12.25
CA ALA A 49 13.06 -8.44 -10.90
C ALA A 49 14.13 -8.84 -9.88
N VAL A 50 14.36 -7.96 -8.92
CA VAL A 50 15.30 -8.17 -7.81
C VAL A 50 14.53 -8.13 -6.50
N LYS A 51 14.80 -9.07 -5.60
CA LYS A 51 14.27 -9.07 -4.25
C LYS A 51 14.87 -7.91 -3.48
N LEU A 52 14.02 -7.04 -2.94
CA LEU A 52 14.44 -5.83 -2.24
C LEU A 52 14.66 -6.07 -0.74
N SER A 53 13.81 -6.87 -0.13
CA SER A 53 13.84 -7.18 1.30
C SER A 53 14.41 -8.57 1.58
N SER A 54 15.01 -8.76 2.75
CA SER A 54 15.65 -10.03 3.15
C SER A 54 15.15 -10.63 4.46
N PRO A 55 14.56 -9.90 5.43
CA PRO A 55 14.11 -10.50 6.67
C PRO A 55 13.01 -11.54 6.43
N PRO A 56 13.01 -12.65 7.17
CA PRO A 56 11.92 -13.62 7.09
C PRO A 56 10.64 -13.01 7.68
N GLY A 57 9.54 -13.03 6.94
CA GLY A 57 8.27 -12.47 7.37
C GLY A 57 7.28 -12.34 6.23
N VAL A 58 6.19 -11.65 6.50
CA VAL A 58 5.17 -11.31 5.48
C VAL A 58 5.23 -9.82 5.23
N GLU A 59 5.40 -9.44 4.00
CA GLU A 59 5.42 -8.06 3.54
C GLU A 59 4.26 -7.81 2.59
N ILE A 60 3.55 -6.71 2.78
CA ILE A 60 2.38 -6.35 2.00
C ILE A 60 2.33 -4.85 1.71
N MET A 61 1.61 -4.51 0.64
CA MET A 61 1.25 -3.13 0.27
C MET A 61 2.45 -2.17 0.16
N PRO A 62 3.49 -2.50 -0.60
CA PRO A 62 4.60 -1.58 -0.82
C PRO A 62 4.13 -0.34 -1.59
N LYS A 63 4.66 0.83 -1.23
CA LYS A 63 4.39 2.12 -1.85
C LYS A 63 5.68 2.91 -2.02
N PHE A 64 5.92 3.41 -3.22
CA PHE A 64 7.04 4.31 -3.47
C PHE A 64 6.86 5.65 -2.78
N SER A 65 7.96 6.18 -2.24
CA SER A 65 8.02 7.60 -1.90
C SER A 65 7.83 8.47 -3.15
N PRO A 66 7.36 9.72 -3.01
CA PRO A 66 7.18 10.62 -4.15
C PRO A 66 8.43 10.82 -5.01
N ASP A 67 9.63 10.71 -4.42
CA ASP A 67 10.92 10.79 -5.13
C ASP A 67 11.39 9.43 -5.71
N GLY A 68 10.66 8.34 -5.43
CA GLY A 68 10.96 6.99 -5.91
C GLY A 68 12.18 6.31 -5.27
N ASN A 69 12.78 6.89 -4.22
CA ASN A 69 14.02 6.39 -3.61
C ASN A 69 13.80 5.47 -2.41
N THR A 70 12.61 5.47 -1.85
CA THR A 70 12.24 4.68 -0.68
C THR A 70 10.92 3.97 -0.92
N VAL A 71 10.75 2.79 -0.34
CA VAL A 71 9.49 2.05 -0.33
C VAL A 71 8.98 1.98 1.11
N ALA A 72 7.75 2.45 1.35
CA ALA A 72 7.02 2.18 2.58
C ALA A 72 6.19 0.90 2.40
N PHE A 73 6.06 0.12 3.44
CA PHE A 73 5.28 -1.11 3.39
C PHE A 73 4.83 -1.54 4.78
N THR A 74 3.91 -2.48 4.82
CA THR A 74 3.53 -3.17 6.05
C THR A 74 4.28 -4.49 6.15
N GLY A 75 5.05 -4.68 7.22
CA GLY A 75 5.83 -5.88 7.50
C GLY A 75 5.36 -6.60 8.75
N ARG A 76 5.46 -7.95 8.75
CA ARG A 76 5.18 -8.79 9.91
C ARG A 76 6.41 -9.61 10.25
N TYR A 77 7.32 -9.03 11.03
CA TYR A 77 8.56 -9.69 11.45
C TYR A 77 8.50 -10.24 12.88
N ASP A 78 7.84 -9.51 13.79
CA ASP A 78 7.74 -9.84 15.22
C ASP A 78 6.33 -10.27 15.64
N GLY A 79 5.57 -10.89 14.72
CA GLY A 79 4.22 -11.40 15.01
C GLY A 79 3.10 -10.38 14.77
N ASN A 80 3.38 -9.07 14.71
CA ASN A 80 2.44 -8.01 14.39
C ASN A 80 2.76 -7.34 13.04
N TYR A 81 1.76 -6.69 12.46
CA TYR A 81 1.94 -5.88 11.26
C TYR A 81 2.24 -4.44 11.65
N ASP A 82 3.40 -3.94 11.25
CA ASP A 82 3.85 -2.58 11.50
C ASP A 82 4.29 -1.90 10.20
N VAL A 83 4.42 -0.59 10.23
CA VAL A 83 4.91 0.22 9.12
C VAL A 83 6.44 0.21 9.09
N TYR A 84 6.98 -0.08 7.93
CA TYR A 84 8.42 -0.08 7.65
C TYR A 84 8.75 0.78 6.44
N THR A 85 10.00 1.21 6.35
CA THR A 85 10.61 1.78 5.16
C THR A 85 11.85 1.00 4.74
N LEU A 86 12.15 1.03 3.45
CA LEU A 86 13.31 0.37 2.87
C LEU A 86 13.83 1.18 1.68
N PRO A 87 15.13 1.48 1.60
CA PRO A 87 15.71 2.11 0.42
C PRO A 87 15.50 1.27 -0.84
N ILE A 88 15.29 1.91 -2.00
CA ILE A 88 15.06 1.22 -3.28
C ILE A 88 16.24 0.38 -3.77
N ASN A 89 17.41 0.60 -3.21
CA ASN A 89 18.61 -0.17 -3.48
C ASN A 89 18.83 -1.34 -2.51
N GLY A 90 17.82 -1.63 -1.67
CA GLY A 90 17.88 -2.66 -0.64
C GLY A 90 18.52 -2.16 0.66
N GLY A 91 18.57 -3.03 1.63
CA GLY A 91 19.12 -2.75 2.95
C GLY A 91 18.32 -3.43 4.07
N ILE A 92 18.44 -2.90 5.27
CA ILE A 92 17.69 -3.37 6.44
C ILE A 92 16.43 -2.50 6.55
N PRO A 93 15.23 -3.10 6.61
CA PRO A 93 14.00 -2.34 6.84
C PRO A 93 14.04 -1.58 8.16
N GLU A 94 13.66 -0.30 8.12
CA GLU A 94 13.51 0.54 9.30
C GLU A 94 12.06 0.51 9.78
N ARG A 95 11.83 0.11 11.03
CA ARG A 95 10.51 0.06 11.65
C ARG A 95 10.10 1.45 12.13
N LEU A 96 8.95 1.92 11.70
CA LEU A 96 8.42 3.25 12.06
C LEU A 96 7.35 3.20 13.13
N THR A 97 6.58 2.11 13.20
CA THR A 97 5.52 1.92 14.21
C THR A 97 5.78 0.65 15.03
N ALA A 98 5.31 0.65 16.28
CA ALA A 98 5.47 -0.48 17.20
C ALA A 98 4.29 -0.53 18.17
N HIS A 99 3.17 -1.11 17.74
CA HIS A 99 1.98 -1.23 18.59
C HIS A 99 1.35 -2.61 18.49
N ALA A 100 0.58 -3.01 19.51
CA ALA A 100 -0.04 -4.34 19.58
C ALA A 100 -1.13 -4.60 18.53
N HIS A 101 -1.70 -3.56 17.91
CA HIS A 101 -2.65 -3.69 16.81
C HIS A 101 -1.96 -3.52 15.46
N ALA A 102 -2.49 -4.21 14.45
CA ALA A 102 -1.92 -4.20 13.12
C ALA A 102 -2.08 -2.86 12.40
N ASP A 103 -0.98 -2.30 11.92
CA ASP A 103 -0.92 -1.14 11.04
C ASP A 103 -0.94 -1.61 9.58
N ARG A 104 -1.84 -1.09 8.78
CA ARG A 104 -2.05 -1.57 7.41
C ARG A 104 -2.28 -0.41 6.45
N LYS A 105 -2.21 -0.73 5.14
CA LYS A 105 -2.62 0.19 4.07
C LYS A 105 -1.84 1.49 4.07
N VAL A 106 -0.53 1.35 4.00
CA VAL A 106 0.42 2.46 3.98
C VAL A 106 0.39 3.22 2.66
N ASP A 107 0.56 4.53 2.74
CA ASP A 107 0.90 5.39 1.61
C ASP A 107 1.63 6.65 2.10
N TRP A 108 2.10 7.49 1.19
CA TRP A 108 2.92 8.66 1.49
C TRP A 108 2.09 9.94 1.53
N THR A 109 2.49 10.88 2.38
CA THR A 109 2.07 12.27 2.22
C THR A 109 2.74 12.86 0.98
N ILE A 110 2.10 13.83 0.34
CA ILE A 110 2.57 14.41 -0.93
C ILE A 110 3.98 15.00 -0.82
N ASP A 111 4.33 15.54 0.34
CA ASP A 111 5.66 16.10 0.61
C ASP A 111 6.73 15.04 0.92
N GLY A 112 6.37 13.77 0.96
CA GLY A 112 7.25 12.65 1.26
C GLY A 112 7.83 12.63 2.68
N LYS A 113 7.34 13.47 3.59
CA LYS A 113 7.90 13.57 4.94
C LYS A 113 7.25 12.65 5.94
N ARG A 114 6.06 12.19 5.65
CA ARG A 114 5.31 11.28 6.51
C ARG A 114 4.68 10.15 5.71
N ILE A 115 4.39 9.07 6.39
CA ILE A 115 3.63 7.94 5.87
C ILE A 115 2.31 7.93 6.59
N PHE A 116 1.18 7.86 5.86
CA PHE A 116 -0.10 7.59 6.47
C PHE A 116 -0.45 6.11 6.39
N PHE A 117 -1.19 5.63 7.37
CA PHE A 117 -1.59 4.24 7.49
C PHE A 117 -2.93 4.11 8.21
N ALA A 118 -3.62 3.01 7.95
CA ALA A 118 -4.87 2.69 8.59
C ALA A 118 -4.66 1.87 9.86
N TRP A 119 -5.33 2.27 10.94
CA TRP A 119 -5.20 1.66 12.25
C TRP A 119 -6.53 1.58 13.01
N GLY A 120 -6.82 0.44 13.63
CA GLY A 120 -8.06 0.20 14.39
C GLY A 120 -7.97 0.48 15.90
N ARG A 121 -6.97 1.21 16.38
CA ARG A 121 -6.61 1.41 17.80
C ARG A 121 -7.78 1.91 18.65
N GLU A 122 -8.53 2.88 18.16
CA GLU A 122 -9.57 3.57 18.94
C GLU A 122 -10.99 3.06 18.65
N SER A 123 -11.14 2.04 17.82
CA SER A 123 -12.47 1.56 17.41
C SER A 123 -13.10 0.51 18.34
N GLY A 124 -12.55 0.30 19.53
CA GLY A 124 -13.04 -0.64 20.54
C GLY A 124 -13.01 -2.08 20.06
N LYS A 125 -14.01 -2.51 19.29
CA LYS A 125 -14.07 -3.87 18.71
C LYS A 125 -13.46 -3.98 17.31
N ALA A 126 -12.54 -3.10 16.96
CA ALA A 126 -11.67 -3.14 15.78
C ALA A 126 -12.38 -3.30 14.41
N ARG A 127 -13.59 -2.76 14.26
CA ARG A 127 -14.33 -2.86 13.00
C ARG A 127 -14.07 -1.68 12.05
N PHE A 128 -13.64 -0.56 12.58
CA PHE A 128 -13.38 0.68 11.82
C PHE A 128 -11.94 1.11 12.01
N ASN A 129 -11.30 1.46 10.93
CA ASN A 129 -9.95 2.01 10.95
C ASN A 129 -9.99 3.54 10.98
N GLN A 130 -8.94 4.14 11.51
CA GLN A 130 -8.65 5.57 11.39
C GLN A 130 -7.30 5.73 10.71
N PHE A 131 -7.10 6.87 10.07
CA PHE A 131 -5.79 7.19 9.52
C PHE A 131 -4.92 7.94 10.52
N TYR A 132 -3.69 7.47 10.58
CA TYR A 132 -2.60 8.08 11.31
C TYR A 132 -1.46 8.39 10.35
N THR A 133 -0.60 9.30 10.74
CA THR A 133 0.65 9.56 10.03
C THR A 133 1.83 9.42 10.98
N VAL A 134 2.94 8.88 10.49
CA VAL A 134 4.21 8.79 11.21
C VAL A 134 5.31 9.46 10.37
N PRO A 135 6.26 10.21 10.98
CA PRO A 135 7.40 10.74 10.24
C PRO A 135 8.26 9.62 9.66
N VAL A 136 8.83 9.82 8.45
CA VAL A 136 9.70 8.83 7.80
C VAL A 136 11.00 8.53 8.56
N LYS A 137 11.34 9.35 9.54
CA LYS A 137 12.47 9.16 10.45
C LYS A 137 12.06 8.58 11.80
N GLY A 138 10.82 8.05 11.89
CA GLY A 138 10.23 7.64 13.15
C GLY A 138 9.77 8.81 14.02
N GLY A 139 9.12 8.53 15.12
CA GLY A 139 8.63 9.52 16.07
C GLY A 139 7.13 9.39 16.36
N ILE A 140 6.51 10.48 16.82
CA ILE A 140 5.13 10.48 17.27
C ILE A 140 4.17 10.42 16.09
N GLU A 141 3.24 9.48 16.17
CA GLU A 141 2.14 9.32 15.25
C GLU A 141 1.07 10.40 15.48
N ASN A 142 0.52 10.93 14.41
CA ASN A 142 -0.56 11.90 14.46
C ASN A 142 -1.81 11.32 13.79
N LYS A 143 -2.94 11.38 14.48
CA LYS A 143 -4.23 11.01 13.91
C LYS A 143 -4.70 12.07 12.92
N LEU A 144 -5.24 11.62 11.77
CA LEU A 144 -5.89 12.53 10.83
C LEU A 144 -7.29 12.94 11.35
N PRO A 145 -7.79 14.14 10.98
CA PRO A 145 -8.91 14.77 11.66
C PRO A 145 -10.31 14.23 11.28
N PHE A 146 -10.40 13.11 10.58
CA PHE A 146 -11.69 12.45 10.29
C PHE A 146 -11.86 11.17 11.10
N ALA A 147 -13.12 10.79 11.36
CA ALA A 147 -13.44 9.75 12.33
C ALA A 147 -12.95 8.36 11.90
N TYR A 148 -13.23 7.99 10.64
CA TYR A 148 -12.92 6.66 10.10
C TYR A 148 -12.45 6.77 8.66
N ALA A 149 -11.49 5.93 8.29
CA ALA A 149 -11.05 5.73 6.93
C ALA A 149 -10.33 4.39 6.79
N GLU A 150 -10.58 3.70 5.69
CA GLU A 150 -9.93 2.41 5.39
C GLU A 150 -9.03 2.50 4.16
N TYR A 151 -9.44 3.23 3.13
CA TYR A 151 -8.64 3.60 1.97
C TYR A 151 -8.69 5.10 1.78
N GLY A 152 -7.63 5.67 1.24
CA GLY A 152 -7.59 7.09 0.94
C GLY A 152 -6.45 7.46 0.03
N SER A 153 -6.58 8.60 -0.62
CA SER A 153 -5.58 9.20 -1.50
C SER A 153 -5.59 10.71 -1.34
N TYR A 154 -4.41 11.31 -1.18
CA TYR A 154 -4.27 12.77 -1.15
C TYR A 154 -4.47 13.36 -2.53
N SER A 155 -5.11 14.54 -2.60
CA SER A 155 -5.09 15.37 -3.81
C SER A 155 -3.64 15.80 -4.13
N PRO A 156 -3.31 16.06 -5.41
CA PRO A 156 -1.95 16.45 -5.80
C PRO A 156 -1.40 17.68 -5.08
N ASP A 157 -2.28 18.59 -4.63
CA ASP A 157 -1.91 19.77 -3.86
C ASP A 157 -1.86 19.53 -2.33
N GLY A 158 -2.21 18.33 -1.87
CA GLY A 158 -2.23 17.93 -0.47
C GLY A 158 -3.34 18.56 0.39
N LYS A 159 -4.24 19.37 -0.19
CA LYS A 159 -5.28 20.08 0.57
C LYS A 159 -6.53 19.26 0.82
N GLN A 160 -6.72 18.18 0.08
CA GLN A 160 -7.86 17.30 0.19
C GLN A 160 -7.41 15.85 0.28
N MET A 161 -8.29 15.00 0.77
CA MET A 161 -8.11 13.55 0.77
C MET A 161 -9.42 12.87 0.39
N ALA A 162 -9.38 12.05 -0.65
CA ALA A 162 -10.47 11.15 -0.96
C ALA A 162 -10.35 9.94 -0.04
N VAL A 163 -11.42 9.60 0.69
CA VAL A 163 -11.43 8.51 1.67
C VAL A 163 -12.64 7.60 1.47
N VAL A 164 -12.45 6.32 1.76
CA VAL A 164 -13.52 5.34 1.92
C VAL A 164 -13.53 4.89 3.36
N ILE A 165 -14.69 4.99 4.02
CA ILE A 165 -14.80 4.69 5.46
C ILE A 165 -14.67 3.20 5.72
N MET A 166 -15.25 2.37 4.87
CA MET A 166 -15.26 0.92 5.04
C MET A 166 -15.22 0.23 3.68
N SER A 167 -14.16 -0.54 3.44
CA SER A 167 -14.03 -1.34 2.23
C SER A 167 -14.95 -2.56 2.27
N VAL A 168 -15.55 -2.89 1.13
CA VAL A 168 -16.26 -4.15 0.92
C VAL A 168 -15.34 -5.28 0.45
N ALA A 169 -14.09 -4.96 0.12
CA ALA A 169 -13.11 -5.96 -0.26
C ALA A 169 -12.94 -7.02 0.84
N GLY A 170 -13.17 -8.29 0.47
CA GLY A 170 -13.10 -9.41 1.41
C GLY A 170 -14.38 -9.65 2.23
N ARG A 171 -15.46 -8.93 1.99
CA ARG A 171 -16.75 -9.20 2.62
C ARG A 171 -17.46 -10.36 1.92
N ASN A 172 -18.18 -11.17 2.73
CA ASN A 172 -18.97 -12.29 2.22
C ASN A 172 -20.40 -11.88 1.78
N TRP A 173 -20.80 -10.63 2.01
CA TRP A 173 -22.14 -10.13 1.71
C TRP A 173 -22.16 -9.44 0.35
N LYS A 174 -23.11 -9.84 -0.45
CA LYS A 174 -23.39 -9.23 -1.74
C LYS A 174 -24.60 -8.29 -1.64
N ARG A 175 -24.59 -7.19 -2.38
CA ARG A 175 -25.74 -6.28 -2.55
C ARG A 175 -26.23 -5.62 -1.26
N TYR A 176 -25.38 -5.44 -0.26
CA TYR A 176 -25.75 -4.66 0.92
C TYR A 176 -25.73 -3.17 0.58
N ARG A 177 -26.85 -2.49 0.87
CA ARG A 177 -27.02 -1.05 0.67
C ARG A 177 -27.43 -0.42 1.97
N GLY A 178 -26.51 -0.03 2.77
CA GLY A 178 -26.78 0.56 4.09
C GLY A 178 -25.63 1.46 4.52
N GLY A 179 -25.66 1.95 5.74
CA GLY A 179 -24.69 2.90 6.28
C GLY A 179 -23.23 2.46 6.31
N THR A 180 -22.93 1.23 5.85
CA THR A 180 -21.58 0.69 5.70
C THR A 180 -21.23 0.37 4.25
N ASN A 181 -21.90 0.99 3.27
CA ASN A 181 -21.49 0.95 1.88
C ASN A 181 -20.09 1.57 1.71
N GLY A 182 -19.39 1.14 0.68
CA GLY A 182 -18.19 1.81 0.23
C GLY A 182 -18.56 3.10 -0.49
N ASP A 183 -18.58 4.23 0.22
CA ASP A 183 -18.80 5.54 -0.36
C ASP A 183 -17.50 6.32 -0.36
N ILE A 184 -17.21 7.03 -1.44
CA ILE A 184 -16.08 7.96 -1.52
C ILE A 184 -16.48 9.30 -0.94
N ARG A 185 -15.68 9.79 -0.02
CA ARG A 185 -15.83 11.11 0.61
C ARG A 185 -14.58 11.93 0.39
N ILE A 186 -14.75 13.20 0.13
CA ILE A 186 -13.65 14.17 0.03
C ILE A 186 -13.57 14.94 1.35
N TYR A 187 -12.46 14.81 2.04
CA TYR A 187 -12.14 15.62 3.19
C TYR A 187 -11.25 16.78 2.78
N ASN A 188 -11.60 18.00 3.19
CA ASN A 188 -10.84 19.21 2.91
C ASN A 188 -10.13 19.67 4.21
N PHE A 189 -8.80 19.65 4.20
CA PHE A 189 -7.97 20.02 5.35
C PHE A 189 -7.94 21.51 5.64
N THR A 190 -8.33 22.36 4.68
CA THR A 190 -8.30 23.82 4.85
C THR A 190 -9.46 24.32 5.71
N ASN A 191 -10.65 23.76 5.52
CA ASN A 191 -11.87 24.18 6.20
C ASN A 191 -12.49 23.09 7.09
N ASN A 192 -11.83 21.92 7.18
CA ASN A 192 -12.28 20.76 7.95
C ASN A 192 -13.71 20.28 7.58
N THR A 193 -14.05 20.32 6.29
CA THR A 193 -15.31 19.81 5.79
C THR A 193 -15.15 18.46 5.12
N GLN A 194 -16.22 17.67 5.12
CA GLN A 194 -16.29 16.39 4.43
C GLN A 194 -17.56 16.32 3.58
N GLU A 195 -17.40 15.92 2.33
CA GLU A 195 -18.50 15.75 1.36
C GLU A 195 -18.52 14.30 0.85
N ASN A 196 -19.70 13.70 0.75
CA ASN A 196 -19.89 12.41 0.10
C ASN A 196 -20.17 12.63 -1.38
N ILE A 197 -19.23 12.26 -2.25
CA ILE A 197 -19.35 12.48 -3.71
C ILE A 197 -19.99 11.29 -4.42
N SER A 198 -20.16 10.15 -3.77
CA SER A 198 -20.77 8.94 -4.32
C SER A 198 -22.14 8.61 -3.70
N LEU A 199 -22.76 9.56 -3.00
CA LEU A 199 -24.03 9.37 -2.27
C LEU A 199 -25.17 8.85 -3.15
N LEU A 200 -25.17 9.17 -4.43
CA LEU A 200 -26.18 8.74 -5.41
C LEU A 200 -25.78 7.49 -6.20
N SER A 201 -24.61 6.93 -5.91
CA SER A 201 -24.18 5.68 -6.53
C SER A 201 -24.97 4.49 -5.97
N ASP A 202 -25.42 3.64 -6.86
CA ASP A 202 -26.08 2.37 -6.52
C ASP A 202 -25.04 1.24 -6.29
N ALA A 203 -23.76 1.55 -6.42
CA ALA A 203 -22.63 0.62 -6.27
C ALA A 203 -21.81 0.90 -5.02
N ASP A 204 -20.92 -0.01 -4.67
CA ASP A 204 -19.85 0.26 -3.73
C ASP A 204 -18.71 0.93 -4.49
N ASP A 205 -18.31 2.14 -4.07
CA ASP A 205 -17.25 2.93 -4.64
C ASP A 205 -16.01 2.84 -3.75
N GLU A 206 -14.91 2.34 -4.30
CA GLU A 206 -13.68 2.05 -3.56
C GLU A 206 -12.43 2.51 -4.30
N TYR A 207 -11.29 2.53 -3.60
CA TYR A 207 -9.98 2.83 -4.16
C TYR A 207 -9.89 4.18 -4.89
N PRO A 208 -10.25 5.29 -4.22
CA PRO A 208 -10.17 6.61 -4.85
C PRO A 208 -8.72 6.93 -5.24
N MET A 209 -8.55 7.47 -6.45
CA MET A 209 -7.27 7.96 -6.96
C MET A 209 -7.46 9.33 -7.59
N TRP A 210 -6.49 10.21 -7.37
CA TRP A 210 -6.41 11.50 -8.06
C TRP A 210 -5.52 11.39 -9.30
N HIS A 211 -5.77 12.24 -10.27
CA HIS A 211 -4.97 12.35 -11.50
C HIS A 211 -4.70 13.80 -11.87
#